data_d59375831899af93550cce46e79fd1a4
#
_entry.id   d59375831899af93550cce46e79fd1a4
#
_cell.length_a   1.000
_cell.length_b   1.000
_cell.length_c   1.000
_cell.angle_alpha   90.00
_cell.angle_beta   90.00
_cell.angle_gamma   90.00
#
_symmetry.space_group_name_H-M   'P 1'
#
loop_
_entity.id
_entity.type
_entity.pdbx_description
1 polymer ?
#
loop_
_entity_poly.entity_id
_entity_poly.type
_entity_poly.pdbx_seq_one_letter_code
_entity_poly.pdbx_strand_id
1 'polypeptide(L)'
;MAAADRFTIDIIQNSLQAICDEMFAVMQKTAMSAIIYEVLDMGTAIVDEHGNLACAGAGIPLFIAGLDKCVCFIKEKCAQEGIEINEGDIFVTNDPYYGGVTHLNDVIFSMPVFVDGEIVAWACDIAHWNDVGGMVPGSMATAATEIFQEGLRLPAVKIVEGGRPNLSLIQTIGVNSRMPDYQQGDMWAGISAARIGSRRIAEVVRKYSVAVFREAVGDFLDYGEQVTLKALKRLPKGTFHHAEEQDSGLKYSCTITITDDKFIVDLSDNPFDPGPGNLSREASLLSAQLLVKTISDDSPVCNGGNFRPIEFITKKGTVFDAAPPSPQGYYYETVVQLYDLLWRCLAKHMPTLLPAGHYGSMCATVVGGIHPDTGRVYTIVEPQLGGWGGYKGGDGASAIFTCFHGLTYNCPAEINEARNGIFVESIMLNDDPGGEGEFRGGRGAKITYRLRAHDAFLTFCFRRSKFAPWSLEGGLQGTPNYVEVIAEDGTSEALSIASAKRIHHGDRIRLVTGNGGGYGHPSKRPREKVLEDLRNGYLTLKRAREVYGFAEGSSASRSDSTSQTEHLAK
;
A
#
# COMPACT_ATOMS: atom_id res chain seq x y z
N MET A 1 6.10 43.04 4.64
CA MET A 1 6.84 42.33 3.55
C MET A 1 5.87 42.16 2.40
N ALA A 2 6.30 42.26 1.14
CA ALA A 2 5.43 41.95 0.01
C ALA A 2 5.10 40.44 0.08
N ALA A 3 3.83 40.07 -0.18
CA ALA A 3 3.42 38.68 -0.30
C ALA A 3 4.28 37.96 -1.37
N ALA A 4 4.57 36.70 -1.17
CA ALA A 4 5.30 35.93 -2.16
C ALA A 4 4.52 35.90 -3.48
N ASP A 5 5.20 36.14 -4.60
CA ASP A 5 4.53 36.01 -5.88
C ASP A 5 4.25 34.54 -6.20
N ARG A 6 3.19 34.29 -7.01
CA ARG A 6 2.72 32.94 -7.33
C ARG A 6 3.80 32.05 -7.95
N PHE A 7 4.71 32.61 -8.75
CA PHE A 7 5.80 31.82 -9.35
C PHE A 7 6.78 31.33 -8.29
N THR A 8 7.09 32.15 -7.29
CA THR A 8 7.94 31.76 -6.16
C THR A 8 7.28 30.65 -5.35
N ILE A 9 5.97 30.72 -5.08
CA ILE A 9 5.21 29.67 -4.41
C ILE A 9 5.30 28.36 -5.20
N ASP A 10 5.00 28.37 -6.50
CA ASP A 10 5.06 27.20 -7.37
C ASP A 10 6.47 26.59 -7.42
N ILE A 11 7.53 27.42 -7.45
CA ILE A 11 8.92 26.94 -7.41
C ILE A 11 9.24 26.24 -6.09
N ILE A 12 8.80 26.79 -4.95
CA ILE A 12 9.02 26.17 -3.64
C ILE A 12 8.31 24.82 -3.59
N GLN A 13 7.05 24.71 -4.00
CA GLN A 13 6.29 23.47 -4.03
C GLN A 13 6.96 22.39 -4.89
N ASN A 14 7.36 22.75 -6.12
CA ASN A 14 8.08 21.82 -7.00
C ASN A 14 9.45 21.42 -6.43
N SER A 15 10.11 22.32 -5.69
CA SER A 15 11.36 22.01 -5.01
C SER A 15 11.14 21.00 -3.88
N LEU A 16 10.06 21.11 -3.10
CA LEU A 16 9.73 20.15 -2.06
C LEU A 16 9.48 18.74 -2.66
N GLN A 17 8.74 18.66 -3.78
CA GLN A 17 8.55 17.39 -4.47
C GLN A 17 9.88 16.79 -4.95
N ALA A 18 10.72 17.59 -5.61
CA ALA A 18 12.03 17.14 -6.08
C ALA A 18 12.96 16.70 -4.94
N ILE A 19 12.84 17.31 -3.75
CA ILE A 19 13.60 16.90 -2.57
C ILE A 19 13.11 15.54 -2.07
N CYS A 20 11.81 15.29 -2.01
CA CYS A 20 11.26 13.98 -1.67
C CYS A 20 11.73 12.90 -2.64
N ASP A 21 11.73 13.20 -3.95
CA ASP A 21 12.23 12.28 -4.99
C ASP A 21 13.73 12.00 -4.83
N GLU A 22 14.54 13.01 -4.45
CA GLU A 22 15.97 12.85 -4.15
C GLU A 22 16.17 11.95 -2.91
N MET A 23 15.41 12.16 -1.82
CA MET A 23 15.42 11.32 -0.62
C MET A 23 15.10 9.87 -0.96
N PHE A 24 14.05 9.65 -1.74
CA PHE A 24 13.63 8.33 -2.20
C PHE A 24 14.72 7.63 -3.01
N ALA A 25 15.32 8.34 -3.98
CA ALA A 25 16.40 7.81 -4.80
C ALA A 25 17.67 7.49 -3.98
N VAL A 26 17.98 8.27 -2.94
CA VAL A 26 19.10 7.98 -2.03
C VAL A 26 18.83 6.68 -1.28
N MET A 27 17.65 6.52 -0.70
CA MET A 27 17.28 5.32 0.04
C MET A 27 17.31 4.09 -0.87
N GLN A 28 16.71 4.15 -2.06
CA GLN A 28 16.73 3.07 -3.04
C GLN A 28 18.14 2.62 -3.41
N LYS A 29 19.07 3.58 -3.62
CA LYS A 29 20.43 3.28 -4.10
C LYS A 29 21.38 2.82 -2.99
N THR A 30 21.05 3.04 -1.74
CA THR A 30 21.94 2.76 -0.60
C THR A 30 21.43 1.67 0.33
N ALA A 31 20.17 1.26 0.21
CA ALA A 31 19.57 0.15 0.95
C ALA A 31 20.18 -1.20 0.54
N MET A 32 20.15 -2.15 1.45
CA MET A 32 20.68 -3.51 1.25
C MET A 32 19.57 -4.55 1.03
N SER A 33 18.38 -4.29 1.51
CA SER A 33 17.25 -5.21 1.41
C SER A 33 16.49 -5.06 0.08
N ALA A 34 16.24 -6.17 -0.62
CA ALA A 34 15.51 -6.17 -1.90
C ALA A 34 14.08 -5.60 -1.75
N ILE A 35 13.46 -5.75 -0.59
CA ILE A 35 12.15 -5.13 -0.30
C ILE A 35 12.20 -3.60 -0.46
N ILE A 36 13.35 -2.96 -0.18
CA ILE A 36 13.52 -1.51 -0.31
C ILE A 36 14.00 -1.14 -1.71
N TYR A 37 15.10 -1.77 -2.24
CA TYR A 37 15.70 -1.28 -3.49
C TYR A 37 15.09 -1.87 -4.77
N GLU A 38 14.41 -3.03 -4.73
CA GLU A 38 13.69 -3.64 -5.86
C GLU A 38 12.19 -3.45 -5.74
N VAL A 39 11.60 -3.83 -4.61
CA VAL A 39 10.14 -3.77 -4.39
C VAL A 39 9.68 -2.34 -4.13
N LEU A 40 10.56 -1.46 -3.64
CA LEU A 40 10.29 -0.05 -3.29
C LEU A 40 9.28 0.10 -2.16
N ASP A 41 9.35 -0.79 -1.16
CA ASP A 41 8.51 -0.75 0.03
C ASP A 41 9.01 0.32 1.00
N MET A 42 8.85 1.57 0.59
CA MET A 42 9.35 2.77 1.26
C MET A 42 8.58 4.01 0.85
N GLY A 43 8.79 5.11 1.57
CA GLY A 43 8.19 6.40 1.25
C GLY A 43 8.93 7.56 1.88
N THR A 44 8.73 8.77 1.33
CA THR A 44 9.32 10.02 1.80
C THR A 44 8.28 11.12 1.87
N ALA A 45 8.43 12.04 2.83
CA ALA A 45 7.57 13.21 2.94
C ALA A 45 8.30 14.38 3.60
N ILE A 46 7.76 15.56 3.39
CA ILE A 46 8.14 16.77 4.12
C ILE A 46 6.95 17.22 4.96
N VAL A 47 7.19 17.41 6.25
CA VAL A 47 6.20 17.88 7.23
C VAL A 47 6.61 19.28 7.67
N ASP A 48 5.66 20.20 7.81
CA ASP A 48 5.95 21.56 8.25
C ASP A 48 6.29 21.62 9.76
N GLU A 49 6.67 22.78 10.24
CA GLU A 49 6.99 23.01 11.66
C GLU A 49 5.82 22.76 12.61
N HIS A 50 4.58 22.80 12.11
CA HIS A 50 3.37 22.57 12.88
C HIS A 50 2.94 21.10 12.92
N GLY A 51 3.51 20.25 12.08
CA GLY A 51 3.15 18.85 11.96
C GLY A 51 2.12 18.58 10.85
N ASN A 52 1.99 19.46 9.86
CA ASN A 52 1.16 19.21 8.69
C ASN A 52 1.99 18.59 7.57
N LEU A 53 1.43 17.66 6.83
CA LEU A 53 2.02 17.09 5.63
C LEU A 53 2.14 18.19 4.55
N ALA A 54 3.31 18.82 4.45
CA ALA A 54 3.56 19.88 3.47
C ALA A 54 3.70 19.33 2.04
N CYS A 55 4.34 18.16 1.90
CA CYS A 55 4.49 17.47 0.62
C CYS A 55 4.45 15.95 0.83
N ALA A 56 3.51 15.29 0.16
CA ALA A 56 3.52 13.85 -0.01
C ALA A 56 4.51 13.50 -1.11
N GLY A 57 5.60 12.84 -0.76
CA GLY A 57 6.70 12.51 -1.68
C GLY A 57 6.46 11.27 -2.53
N ALA A 58 7.55 10.67 -2.98
CA ALA A 58 7.53 9.39 -3.70
C ALA A 58 7.33 8.21 -2.74
N GLY A 59 6.75 7.12 -3.23
CA GLY A 59 6.66 5.84 -2.54
C GLY A 59 5.23 5.35 -2.31
N ILE A 60 5.07 4.56 -1.26
CA ILE A 60 3.80 3.91 -0.90
C ILE A 60 2.85 4.93 -0.27
N PRO A 61 1.64 5.16 -0.82
CA PRO A 61 0.67 6.10 -0.26
C PRO A 61 0.30 5.80 1.19
N LEU A 62 0.24 4.52 1.57
CA LEU A 62 -0.02 4.06 2.92
C LEU A 62 1.00 4.60 3.94
N PHE A 63 2.25 4.74 3.55
CA PHE A 63 3.31 5.24 4.42
C PHE A 63 3.30 6.77 4.53
N ILE A 64 3.24 7.42 3.37
CA ILE A 64 3.42 8.86 3.25
C ILE A 64 2.36 9.63 4.05
N ALA A 65 1.11 9.21 3.98
CA ALA A 65 -0.01 9.90 4.62
C ALA A 65 -0.02 9.79 6.16
N GLY A 66 0.91 9.03 6.76
CA GLY A 66 1.04 8.89 8.22
C GLY A 66 2.25 9.59 8.83
N LEU A 67 3.19 10.09 8.01
CA LEU A 67 4.46 10.66 8.50
C LEU A 67 4.28 11.96 9.28
N ASP A 68 3.24 12.73 8.99
CA ASP A 68 2.86 13.91 9.75
C ASP A 68 2.42 13.56 11.19
N LYS A 69 1.74 12.43 11.38
CA LYS A 69 1.30 11.95 12.70
C LYS A 69 2.50 11.54 13.55
N CYS A 70 3.52 10.91 12.94
CA CYS A 70 4.77 10.61 13.60
C CYS A 70 5.45 11.88 14.14
N VAL A 71 5.56 12.94 13.33
CA VAL A 71 6.15 14.21 13.73
C VAL A 71 5.36 14.85 14.89
N CYS A 72 4.03 14.85 14.81
CA CYS A 72 3.17 15.34 15.90
C CYS A 72 3.47 14.60 17.21
N PHE A 73 3.53 13.26 17.15
CA PHE A 73 3.84 12.44 18.33
C PHE A 73 5.23 12.77 18.91
N ILE A 74 6.27 12.87 18.05
CA ILE A 74 7.63 13.24 18.49
C ILE A 74 7.61 14.58 19.25
N LYS A 75 6.95 15.59 18.68
CA LYS A 75 6.85 16.92 19.30
C LYS A 75 6.13 16.89 20.65
N GLU A 76 5.00 16.19 20.73
CA GLU A 76 4.24 16.03 21.96
C GLU A 76 5.03 15.28 23.03
N LYS A 77 5.64 14.16 22.68
CA LYS A 77 6.49 13.36 23.57
C LYS A 77 7.65 14.18 24.11
N CYS A 78 8.39 14.87 23.24
CA CYS A 78 9.53 15.69 23.64
C CYS A 78 9.10 16.81 24.61
N ALA A 79 7.96 17.45 24.34
CA ALA A 79 7.42 18.48 25.23
C ALA A 79 7.00 17.91 26.60
N GLN A 80 6.35 16.74 26.63
CA GLN A 80 5.90 16.09 27.88
C GLN A 80 7.06 15.56 28.73
N GLU A 81 8.11 15.01 28.09
CA GLU A 81 9.25 14.40 28.76
C GLU A 81 10.40 15.40 29.02
N GLY A 82 10.28 16.65 28.56
CA GLY A 82 11.34 17.67 28.69
C GLY A 82 12.56 17.37 27.84
N ILE A 83 12.40 16.67 26.71
CA ILE A 83 13.46 16.36 25.77
C ILE A 83 13.62 17.52 24.79
N GLU A 84 14.80 18.11 24.74
CA GLU A 84 15.12 19.15 23.75
C GLU A 84 15.28 18.53 22.35
N ILE A 85 14.76 19.20 21.34
CA ILE A 85 14.96 18.89 19.94
C ILE A 85 16.07 19.81 19.42
N ASN A 86 17.20 19.25 19.02
CA ASN A 86 18.38 19.99 18.61
C ASN A 86 18.72 19.80 17.14
N GLU A 87 19.48 20.75 16.57
CA GLU A 87 19.99 20.61 15.21
C GLU A 87 20.88 19.36 15.10
N GLY A 88 20.62 18.55 14.06
CA GLY A 88 21.33 17.30 13.82
C GLY A 88 20.73 16.08 14.53
N ASP A 89 19.65 16.22 15.28
CA ASP A 89 18.90 15.08 15.83
C ASP A 89 18.16 14.34 14.70
N ILE A 90 18.09 13.00 14.82
CA ILE A 90 17.21 12.16 14.00
C ILE A 90 16.48 11.21 14.95
N PHE A 91 15.17 11.20 14.87
CA PHE A 91 14.32 10.29 15.62
C PHE A 91 14.03 9.05 14.80
N VAL A 92 13.94 7.90 15.48
CA VAL A 92 13.51 6.61 14.91
C VAL A 92 12.32 6.09 15.67
N THR A 93 11.31 5.61 14.96
CA THR A 93 10.14 4.93 15.53
C THR A 93 9.59 3.88 14.58
N ASN A 94 8.97 2.84 15.14
CA ASN A 94 8.20 1.83 14.40
C ASN A 94 6.97 1.38 15.17
N ASP A 95 6.82 1.81 16.42
CA ASP A 95 5.76 1.32 17.29
C ASP A 95 4.47 2.10 17.09
N PRO A 96 3.38 1.45 16.63
CA PRO A 96 2.10 2.12 16.35
C PRO A 96 1.44 2.76 17.59
N TYR A 97 1.89 2.41 18.78
CA TYR A 97 1.45 3.03 20.02
C TYR A 97 2.35 4.17 20.49
N TYR A 98 3.49 4.39 19.83
CA TYR A 98 4.49 5.37 20.19
C TYR A 98 5.03 6.14 18.97
N GLY A 99 4.12 6.61 18.12
CA GLY A 99 4.43 7.47 16.98
C GLY A 99 4.72 6.73 15.68
N GLY A 100 4.79 5.40 15.67
CA GLY A 100 4.65 4.60 14.47
C GLY A 100 3.20 4.66 13.98
N VAL A 101 2.98 4.35 12.72
CA VAL A 101 1.63 4.40 12.13
C VAL A 101 1.12 3.00 11.79
N THR A 102 2.03 2.13 11.43
CA THR A 102 1.84 0.83 10.81
C THR A 102 2.38 -0.29 11.70
N HIS A 103 2.93 -1.38 11.16
CA HIS A 103 3.52 -2.45 11.97
C HIS A 103 5.02 -2.21 12.28
N LEU A 104 5.61 -3.08 13.12
CA LEU A 104 6.98 -2.88 13.61
C LEU A 104 8.06 -2.96 12.51
N ASN A 105 7.77 -3.61 11.38
CA ASN A 105 8.71 -3.65 10.27
C ASN A 105 8.89 -2.30 9.56
N ASP A 106 7.88 -1.43 9.63
CA ASP A 106 7.90 -0.12 8.98
C ASP A 106 8.59 0.90 9.87
N VAL A 107 9.86 1.15 9.60
CA VAL A 107 10.70 2.01 10.43
C VAL A 107 10.77 3.41 9.83
N ILE A 108 10.40 4.40 10.65
CA ILE A 108 10.33 5.81 10.30
C ILE A 108 11.55 6.54 10.85
N PHE A 109 12.20 7.35 10.02
CA PHE A 109 13.17 8.35 10.43
C PHE A 109 12.60 9.76 10.23
N SER A 110 12.75 10.61 11.24
CA SER A 110 12.29 11.99 11.21
C SER A 110 13.39 12.93 11.67
N MET A 111 13.81 13.83 10.79
CA MET A 111 14.87 14.79 11.05
C MET A 111 14.32 16.22 11.03
N PRO A 112 14.41 16.99 12.13
CA PRO A 112 14.04 18.40 12.14
C PRO A 112 15.01 19.22 11.28
N VAL A 113 14.46 20.16 10.54
CA VAL A 113 15.21 21.07 9.68
C VAL A 113 15.35 22.41 10.37
N PHE A 114 16.58 22.78 10.71
CA PHE A 114 16.88 24.05 11.36
C PHE A 114 17.40 25.09 10.36
N VAL A 115 16.88 26.30 10.45
CA VAL A 115 17.42 27.50 9.79
C VAL A 115 17.40 28.63 10.80
N ASP A 116 18.54 29.30 10.97
CA ASP A 116 18.72 30.40 11.93
C ASP A 116 18.30 30.09 13.38
N GLY A 117 18.45 28.82 13.79
CA GLY A 117 18.11 28.35 15.14
C GLY A 117 16.65 27.97 15.35
N GLU A 118 15.81 28.06 14.31
CA GLU A 118 14.38 27.69 14.35
C GLU A 118 14.11 26.41 13.54
N ILE A 119 13.20 25.56 14.00
CA ILE A 119 12.68 24.45 13.21
C ILE A 119 11.72 25.02 12.16
N VAL A 120 11.96 24.75 10.89
CA VAL A 120 11.14 25.23 9.77
C VAL A 120 10.35 24.11 9.06
N ALA A 121 10.81 22.86 9.18
CA ALA A 121 10.19 21.68 8.61
C ALA A 121 10.80 20.41 9.21
N TRP A 122 10.31 19.25 8.74
CA TRP A 122 10.85 17.93 9.04
C TRP A 122 11.03 17.15 7.74
N ALA A 123 12.17 16.51 7.57
CA ALA A 123 12.42 15.54 6.52
C ALA A 123 12.14 14.14 7.09
N CYS A 124 11.19 13.43 6.48
CA CYS A 124 10.72 12.15 6.98
C CYS A 124 10.84 11.08 5.89
N ASP A 125 11.28 9.90 6.27
CA ASP A 125 11.26 8.71 5.45
C ASP A 125 10.82 7.48 6.26
N ILE A 126 10.33 6.47 5.56
CA ILE A 126 9.85 5.21 6.10
C ILE A 126 10.25 4.09 5.15
N ALA A 127 10.65 2.95 5.68
CA ALA A 127 10.93 1.75 4.89
C ALA A 127 10.61 0.49 5.68
N HIS A 128 10.13 -0.52 4.96
CA HIS A 128 9.92 -1.86 5.51
C HIS A 128 11.27 -2.58 5.71
N TRP A 129 11.60 -2.92 6.95
CA TRP A 129 12.77 -3.73 7.26
C TRP A 129 12.42 -5.22 7.20
N ASN A 130 13.31 -6.03 6.63
CA ASN A 130 13.06 -7.46 6.41
C ASN A 130 12.79 -8.24 7.70
N ASP A 131 13.43 -7.87 8.82
CA ASP A 131 13.30 -8.58 10.09
C ASP A 131 13.66 -7.65 11.26
N VAL A 132 12.76 -7.52 12.20
CA VAL A 132 12.93 -6.76 13.45
C VAL A 132 12.81 -7.67 14.68
N GLY A 133 13.01 -8.99 14.50
CA GLY A 133 12.88 -9.99 15.57
C GLY A 133 11.50 -10.63 15.63
N GLY A 134 10.97 -10.82 16.84
CA GLY A 134 9.66 -11.45 17.01
C GLY A 134 9.67 -12.98 16.84
N MET A 135 8.47 -13.58 16.84
CA MET A 135 8.30 -15.02 16.95
C MET A 135 8.50 -15.81 15.65
N VAL A 136 8.53 -15.13 14.48
CA VAL A 136 8.71 -15.78 13.17
C VAL A 136 9.74 -15.03 12.33
N PRO A 137 10.44 -15.69 11.38
CA PRO A 137 11.26 -15.00 10.39
C PRO A 137 10.44 -13.99 9.59
N GLY A 138 11.00 -12.80 9.36
CA GLY A 138 10.32 -11.68 8.71
C GLY A 138 9.39 -10.89 9.62
N SER A 139 9.30 -11.26 10.91
CA SER A 139 8.58 -10.52 11.97
C SER A 139 7.06 -10.38 11.78
N MET A 140 6.48 -10.90 10.70
CA MET A 140 5.05 -10.84 10.41
C MET A 140 4.35 -12.13 10.86
N ALA A 141 3.93 -12.18 12.13
CA ALA A 141 3.34 -13.37 12.75
C ALA A 141 1.82 -13.35 12.66
N THR A 142 1.22 -14.26 11.86
CA THR A 142 -0.24 -14.42 11.75
C THR A 142 -0.89 -14.95 13.02
N ALA A 143 -0.10 -15.54 13.92
CA ALA A 143 -0.55 -16.10 15.18
C ALA A 143 -0.27 -15.21 16.40
N ALA A 144 0.21 -13.98 16.19
CA ALA A 144 0.45 -13.04 17.28
C ALA A 144 -0.87 -12.65 17.97
N THR A 145 -0.85 -12.59 19.30
CA THR A 145 -1.96 -12.17 20.17
C THR A 145 -1.64 -10.89 20.93
N GLU A 146 -0.37 -10.46 20.92
CA GLU A 146 0.12 -9.23 21.50
C GLU A 146 1.32 -8.69 20.72
N ILE A 147 1.50 -7.37 20.71
CA ILE A 147 2.54 -6.69 19.93
C ILE A 147 3.96 -7.11 20.34
N PHE A 148 4.18 -7.58 21.57
CA PHE A 148 5.49 -8.05 22.04
C PHE A 148 6.00 -9.29 21.29
N GLN A 149 5.12 -10.01 20.60
CA GLN A 149 5.47 -11.17 19.77
C GLN A 149 5.93 -10.77 18.37
N GLU A 150 5.74 -9.51 17.96
CA GLU A 150 5.98 -9.01 16.60
C GLU A 150 7.40 -8.47 16.39
N GLY A 151 8.14 -8.15 17.45
CA GLY A 151 9.54 -7.74 17.34
C GLY A 151 9.96 -6.55 18.21
N LEU A 152 11.08 -5.96 17.84
CA LEU A 152 11.66 -4.81 18.52
C LEU A 152 10.77 -3.57 18.35
N ARG A 153 10.48 -2.91 19.46
CA ARG A 153 9.67 -1.69 19.53
C ARG A 153 10.55 -0.48 19.76
N LEU A 154 10.43 0.53 18.90
CA LEU A 154 11.19 1.78 18.93
C LEU A 154 10.22 2.95 19.19
N PRO A 155 10.18 3.53 20.41
CA PRO A 155 9.16 4.48 20.82
C PRO A 155 9.56 5.94 20.54
N ALA A 156 9.84 6.32 19.31
CA ALA A 156 10.27 7.66 18.91
C ALA A 156 11.47 8.16 19.73
N VAL A 157 12.61 7.50 19.58
CA VAL A 157 13.87 7.80 20.28
C VAL A 157 14.91 8.39 19.33
N LYS A 158 15.88 9.15 19.85
CA LYS A 158 16.96 9.71 19.06
C LYS A 158 17.98 8.61 18.68
N ILE A 159 18.05 8.28 17.39
CA ILE A 159 19.10 7.41 16.83
C ILE A 159 20.37 8.18 16.49
N VAL A 160 20.21 9.49 16.21
CA VAL A 160 21.31 10.45 16.07
C VAL A 160 20.99 11.62 16.99
N GLU A 161 21.96 12.07 17.79
CA GLU A 161 21.82 13.16 18.73
C GLU A 161 22.89 14.22 18.43
N GLY A 162 22.47 15.43 18.07
CA GLY A 162 23.37 16.52 17.67
C GLY A 162 24.37 16.11 16.58
N GLY A 163 23.93 15.34 15.59
CA GLY A 163 24.76 14.80 14.51
C GLY A 163 25.57 13.55 14.85
N ARG A 164 25.57 13.08 16.12
CA ARG A 164 26.33 11.92 16.56
C ARG A 164 25.44 10.67 16.67
N PRO A 165 25.79 9.57 15.99
CA PRO A 165 25.02 8.33 16.08
C PRO A 165 25.03 7.74 17.51
N ASN A 166 23.87 7.27 17.97
CA ASN A 166 23.74 6.53 19.22
C ASN A 166 24.14 5.06 18.99
N LEU A 167 25.44 4.77 19.15
CA LEU A 167 25.98 3.44 18.87
C LEU A 167 25.37 2.35 19.73
N SER A 168 24.99 2.65 20.97
CA SER A 168 24.36 1.66 21.86
C SER A 168 22.98 1.25 21.34
N LEU A 169 22.18 2.20 20.88
CA LEU A 169 20.88 1.92 20.28
C LEU A 169 21.03 1.15 18.96
N ILE A 170 21.97 1.57 18.09
CA ILE A 170 22.28 0.91 16.82
C ILE A 170 22.66 -0.55 17.03
N GLN A 171 23.53 -0.83 18.00
CA GLN A 171 23.92 -2.20 18.36
C GLN A 171 22.74 -3.00 18.91
N THR A 172 21.92 -2.40 19.77
CA THR A 172 20.71 -3.04 20.31
C THR A 172 19.73 -3.41 19.20
N ILE A 173 19.51 -2.52 18.24
CA ILE A 173 18.67 -2.80 17.06
C ILE A 173 19.25 -4.00 16.29
N GLY A 174 20.57 -3.99 15.99
CA GLY A 174 21.21 -5.04 15.20
C GLY A 174 21.08 -6.44 15.81
N VAL A 175 21.27 -6.59 17.13
CA VAL A 175 21.22 -7.92 17.79
C VAL A 175 19.80 -8.48 17.92
N ASN A 176 18.78 -7.66 17.70
CA ASN A 176 17.38 -8.08 17.71
C ASN A 176 16.87 -8.54 16.34
N SER A 177 17.66 -8.43 15.27
CA SER A 177 17.32 -8.90 13.93
C SER A 177 18.02 -10.22 13.59
N ARG A 178 17.35 -11.08 12.82
CA ARG A 178 17.96 -12.28 12.22
C ARG A 178 18.87 -11.94 11.04
N MET A 179 18.78 -10.69 10.53
CA MET A 179 19.51 -10.19 9.36
C MET A 179 20.23 -8.87 9.69
N PRO A 180 21.16 -8.84 10.67
CA PRO A 180 21.73 -7.61 11.20
C PRO A 180 22.47 -6.75 10.16
N ASP A 181 23.16 -7.39 9.19
CA ASP A 181 23.89 -6.68 8.13
C ASP A 181 22.93 -5.90 7.22
N TYR A 182 21.81 -6.53 6.82
CA TYR A 182 20.77 -5.88 5.99
C TYR A 182 20.12 -4.73 6.75
N GLN A 183 19.68 -5.01 7.98
CA GLN A 183 19.04 -4.02 8.82
C GLN A 183 19.92 -2.80 9.07
N GLN A 184 21.21 -3.00 9.32
CA GLN A 184 22.16 -1.91 9.50
C GLN A 184 22.33 -1.08 8.22
N GLY A 185 22.40 -1.73 7.06
CA GLY A 185 22.47 -1.04 5.76
C GLY A 185 21.23 -0.20 5.49
N ASP A 186 20.04 -0.77 5.71
CA ASP A 186 18.76 -0.10 5.51
C ASP A 186 18.57 1.08 6.48
N MET A 187 18.99 0.92 7.73
CA MET A 187 19.02 2.00 8.72
C MET A 187 19.87 3.18 8.26
N TRP A 188 21.08 2.93 7.74
CA TRP A 188 21.94 4.00 7.23
C TRP A 188 21.40 4.63 5.95
N ALA A 189 20.65 3.88 5.13
CA ALA A 189 19.96 4.41 3.96
C ALA A 189 18.89 5.44 4.36
N GLY A 190 18.03 5.12 5.37
CA GLY A 190 17.04 6.05 5.90
C GLY A 190 17.68 7.28 6.54
N ILE A 191 18.67 7.10 7.44
CA ILE A 191 19.42 8.23 8.03
C ILE A 191 20.02 9.15 6.95
N SER A 192 20.51 8.57 5.85
CA SER A 192 21.10 9.34 4.74
C SER A 192 20.04 10.11 3.96
N ALA A 193 18.87 9.49 3.72
CA ALA A 193 17.74 10.15 3.07
C ALA A 193 17.23 11.35 3.89
N ALA A 194 17.02 11.17 5.21
CA ALA A 194 16.61 12.25 6.11
C ALA A 194 17.62 13.42 6.10
N ARG A 195 18.92 13.12 6.14
CA ARG A 195 20.01 14.15 6.08
C ARG A 195 20.01 14.92 4.76
N ILE A 196 19.86 14.23 3.62
CA ILE A 196 19.74 14.88 2.31
C ILE A 196 18.53 15.79 2.28
N GLY A 197 17.36 15.29 2.71
CA GLY A 197 16.13 16.07 2.78
C GLY A 197 16.30 17.33 3.63
N SER A 198 16.80 17.18 4.86
CA SER A 198 17.03 18.32 5.78
C SER A 198 17.95 19.38 5.15
N ARG A 199 19.08 18.97 4.57
CA ARG A 199 20.01 19.90 3.92
C ARG A 199 19.35 20.65 2.76
N ARG A 200 18.66 19.94 1.87
CA ARG A 200 18.04 20.51 0.67
C ARG A 200 16.87 21.45 1.01
N ILE A 201 16.06 21.11 2.01
CA ILE A 201 15.00 22.00 2.52
C ILE A 201 15.62 23.28 3.07
N ALA A 202 16.67 23.18 3.89
CA ALA A 202 17.36 24.35 4.44
C ALA A 202 17.96 25.25 3.33
N GLU A 203 18.47 24.68 2.24
CA GLU A 203 18.93 25.44 1.06
C GLU A 203 17.79 26.25 0.42
N VAL A 204 16.61 25.63 0.25
CA VAL A 204 15.41 26.33 -0.29
C VAL A 204 14.98 27.45 0.66
N VAL A 205 14.89 27.17 1.97
CA VAL A 205 14.48 28.17 2.97
C VAL A 205 15.46 29.35 3.01
N ARG A 206 16.77 29.11 3.00
CA ARG A 206 17.77 30.19 2.98
C ARG A 206 17.71 31.04 1.69
N LYS A 207 17.36 30.42 0.55
CA LYS A 207 17.20 31.12 -0.74
C LYS A 207 16.02 32.08 -0.76
N TYR A 208 14.89 31.71 -0.17
CA TYR A 208 13.64 32.47 -0.27
C TYR A 208 13.25 33.17 1.04
N SER A 209 13.91 32.93 2.15
CA SER A 209 13.62 33.27 3.54
C SER A 209 12.57 32.37 4.21
N VAL A 210 12.68 32.27 5.54
CA VAL A 210 11.73 31.52 6.38
C VAL A 210 10.28 32.01 6.19
N ALA A 211 10.08 33.33 6.12
CA ALA A 211 8.74 33.91 5.98
C ALA A 211 8.07 33.52 4.66
N VAL A 212 8.80 33.60 3.54
CA VAL A 212 8.29 33.22 2.21
C VAL A 212 8.04 31.71 2.12
N PHE A 213 8.91 30.91 2.72
CA PHE A 213 8.72 29.45 2.78
C PHE A 213 7.44 29.08 3.54
N ARG A 214 7.22 29.66 4.74
CA ARG A 214 6.01 29.45 5.54
C ARG A 214 4.74 29.86 4.80
N GLU A 215 4.76 31.01 4.12
CA GLU A 215 3.66 31.48 3.28
C GLU A 215 3.37 30.47 2.15
N ALA A 216 4.40 30.01 1.44
CA ALA A 216 4.23 29.07 0.34
C ALA A 216 3.66 27.72 0.80
N VAL A 217 4.10 27.19 1.94
CA VAL A 217 3.55 25.93 2.51
C VAL A 217 2.11 26.15 2.95
N GLY A 218 1.79 27.27 3.60
CA GLY A 218 0.42 27.61 4.01
C GLY A 218 -0.54 27.69 2.82
N ASP A 219 -0.18 28.44 1.78
CA ASP A 219 -0.98 28.56 0.55
C ASP A 219 -1.21 27.21 -0.14
N PHE A 220 -0.20 26.34 -0.10
CA PHE A 220 -0.29 25.02 -0.70
C PHE A 220 -1.26 24.10 0.09
N LEU A 221 -1.21 24.15 1.41
CA LEU A 221 -2.17 23.43 2.27
C LEU A 221 -3.60 23.94 2.04
N ASP A 222 -3.80 25.25 1.96
CA ASP A 222 -5.11 25.85 1.70
C ASP A 222 -5.63 25.50 0.30
N TYR A 223 -4.76 25.42 -0.70
CA TYR A 223 -5.11 24.93 -2.04
C TYR A 223 -5.60 23.47 -2.00
N GLY A 224 -4.89 22.57 -1.28
CA GLY A 224 -5.31 21.18 -1.10
C GLY A 224 -6.70 21.07 -0.49
N GLU A 225 -7.01 21.87 0.53
CA GLU A 225 -8.33 21.94 1.16
C GLU A 225 -9.42 22.37 0.16
N GLN A 226 -9.16 23.44 -0.61
CA GLN A 226 -10.10 23.94 -1.61
C GLN A 226 -10.39 22.91 -2.71
N VAL A 227 -9.41 22.12 -3.13
CA VAL A 227 -9.60 21.01 -4.09
C VAL A 227 -10.62 20.02 -3.55
N THR A 228 -10.45 19.56 -2.31
CA THR A 228 -11.37 18.61 -1.68
C THR A 228 -12.76 19.21 -1.44
N LEU A 229 -12.86 20.43 -0.92
CA LEU A 229 -14.14 21.12 -0.73
C LEU A 229 -14.92 21.30 -2.03
N LYS A 230 -14.21 21.63 -3.13
CA LYS A 230 -14.83 21.72 -4.47
C LYS A 230 -15.35 20.37 -4.95
N ALA A 231 -14.65 19.29 -4.67
CA ALA A 231 -15.09 17.93 -4.99
C ALA A 231 -16.31 17.54 -4.14
N LEU A 232 -16.28 17.75 -2.82
CA LEU A 232 -17.40 17.43 -1.94
C LEU A 232 -18.70 18.04 -2.43
N LYS A 233 -18.70 19.30 -2.92
CA LYS A 233 -19.89 19.95 -3.47
C LYS A 233 -20.52 19.21 -4.64
N ARG A 234 -19.77 18.41 -5.39
CA ARG A 234 -20.23 17.65 -6.56
C ARG A 234 -20.68 16.23 -6.24
N LEU A 235 -20.26 15.69 -5.09
CA LEU A 235 -20.60 14.33 -4.67
C LEU A 235 -22.06 14.25 -4.16
N PRO A 236 -22.72 13.08 -4.23
CA PRO A 236 -24.01 12.84 -3.59
C PRO A 236 -23.94 13.14 -2.09
N LYS A 237 -24.98 13.85 -1.58
CA LYS A 237 -25.09 14.19 -0.16
C LYS A 237 -25.93 13.16 0.58
N GLY A 238 -25.63 12.97 1.85
CA GLY A 238 -26.39 12.09 2.73
C GLY A 238 -25.51 11.22 3.61
N THR A 239 -26.16 10.30 4.29
CA THR A 239 -25.52 9.30 5.16
C THR A 239 -25.68 7.93 4.54
N PHE A 240 -24.57 7.25 4.33
CA PHE A 240 -24.46 5.94 3.72
C PHE A 240 -23.94 4.95 4.74
N HIS A 241 -24.50 3.74 4.76
CA HIS A 241 -24.09 2.69 5.69
C HIS A 241 -23.78 1.39 4.94
N HIS A 242 -22.73 0.70 5.34
CA HIS A 242 -22.42 -0.64 4.87
C HIS A 242 -21.83 -1.48 5.99
N ALA A 243 -22.16 -2.77 5.97
CA ALA A 243 -21.56 -3.76 6.86
C ALA A 243 -21.38 -5.08 6.10
N GLU A 244 -20.27 -5.75 6.37
CA GLU A 244 -19.95 -7.05 5.76
C GLU A 244 -19.19 -7.96 6.71
N GLU A 245 -19.34 -9.27 6.52
CA GLU A 245 -18.55 -10.28 7.20
C GLU A 245 -17.20 -10.45 6.51
N GLN A 246 -16.15 -10.56 7.31
CA GLN A 246 -14.79 -10.82 6.87
C GLN A 246 -14.47 -12.32 6.89
N ASP A 247 -13.42 -12.76 6.21
CA ASP A 247 -12.98 -14.15 6.17
C ASP A 247 -12.72 -14.74 7.56
N SER A 248 -12.35 -13.89 8.54
CA SER A 248 -12.18 -14.23 9.95
C SER A 248 -13.48 -14.51 10.71
N GLY A 249 -14.65 -14.18 10.12
CA GLY A 249 -15.95 -14.20 10.78
C GLY A 249 -16.29 -12.91 11.55
N LEU A 250 -15.35 -11.95 11.66
CA LEU A 250 -15.65 -10.64 12.22
C LEU A 250 -16.54 -9.86 11.27
N LYS A 251 -17.44 -9.07 11.81
CA LYS A 251 -18.30 -8.18 11.02
C LYS A 251 -17.80 -6.76 11.13
N TYR A 252 -17.41 -6.17 9.99
CA TYR A 252 -17.00 -4.78 9.89
C TYR A 252 -18.14 -3.91 9.38
N SER A 253 -18.22 -2.70 9.91
CA SER A 253 -19.23 -1.72 9.51
C SER A 253 -18.63 -0.32 9.35
N CYS A 254 -19.24 0.49 8.50
CA CYS A 254 -18.91 1.89 8.34
C CYS A 254 -20.17 2.73 8.08
N THR A 255 -20.14 3.96 8.56
CA THR A 255 -21.10 4.99 8.19
C THR A 255 -20.34 6.17 7.61
N ILE A 256 -20.72 6.61 6.41
CA ILE A 256 -20.10 7.76 5.73
C ILE A 256 -21.17 8.84 5.56
N THR A 257 -20.90 10.05 6.05
CA THR A 257 -21.77 11.21 5.83
C THR A 257 -21.02 12.24 4.98
N ILE A 258 -21.63 12.65 3.87
CA ILE A 258 -21.09 13.64 2.94
C ILE A 258 -21.96 14.89 2.98
N THR A 259 -21.35 16.02 3.35
CA THR A 259 -21.93 17.37 3.28
C THR A 259 -21.19 18.20 2.23
N ASP A 260 -21.50 19.50 2.14
CA ASP A 260 -20.78 20.40 1.21
C ASP A 260 -19.35 20.71 1.66
N ASP A 261 -19.05 20.52 2.96
CA ASP A 261 -17.81 20.92 3.60
C ASP A 261 -17.13 19.82 4.43
N LYS A 262 -17.81 18.67 4.64
CA LYS A 262 -17.28 17.56 5.44
C LYS A 262 -17.46 16.20 4.76
N PHE A 263 -16.47 15.34 4.97
CA PHE A 263 -16.52 13.91 4.71
C PHE A 263 -16.30 13.18 6.04
N ILE A 264 -17.39 12.70 6.64
CA ILE A 264 -17.40 12.11 7.97
C ILE A 264 -17.40 10.60 7.84
N VAL A 265 -16.43 9.93 8.45
CA VAL A 265 -16.34 8.46 8.52
C VAL A 265 -16.47 8.03 9.96
N ASP A 266 -17.51 7.25 10.25
CA ASP A 266 -17.75 6.68 11.58
C ASP A 266 -17.55 5.16 11.53
N LEU A 267 -16.56 4.70 12.33
CA LEU A 267 -16.19 3.30 12.53
C LEU A 267 -16.36 2.87 14.00
N SER A 268 -17.09 3.62 14.81
CA SER A 268 -17.22 3.36 16.25
C SER A 268 -17.94 2.05 16.60
N ASP A 269 -18.77 1.53 15.68
CA ASP A 269 -19.49 0.26 15.84
C ASP A 269 -18.74 -0.89 15.17
N ASN A 270 -17.55 -1.24 15.69
CA ASN A 270 -16.72 -2.34 15.19
C ASN A 270 -16.20 -3.22 16.33
N PRO A 271 -15.92 -4.51 16.07
CA PRO A 271 -15.47 -5.44 17.09
C PRO A 271 -14.00 -5.22 17.48
N PHE A 272 -13.60 -5.85 18.58
CA PHE A 272 -12.21 -6.16 18.89
C PHE A 272 -11.72 -7.31 18.00
N ASP A 273 -10.48 -7.25 17.53
CA ASP A 273 -9.81 -8.38 16.84
C ASP A 273 -8.73 -8.96 17.77
N PRO A 274 -8.82 -10.25 18.15
CA PRO A 274 -7.80 -10.91 18.99
C PRO A 274 -6.50 -11.22 18.23
N GLY A 275 -6.51 -11.13 16.91
CA GLY A 275 -5.38 -11.43 16.04
C GLY A 275 -4.58 -10.19 15.62
N PRO A 276 -3.59 -10.36 14.74
CA PRO A 276 -2.66 -9.30 14.33
C PRO A 276 -3.22 -8.32 13.29
N GLY A 277 -4.50 -8.40 12.97
CA GLY A 277 -5.17 -7.55 11.98
C GLY A 277 -5.66 -6.20 12.52
N ASN A 278 -5.22 -5.77 13.69
CA ASN A 278 -5.64 -4.49 14.26
C ASN A 278 -4.95 -3.30 13.57
N LEU A 279 -5.63 -2.15 13.61
CA LEU A 279 -5.11 -0.88 13.14
C LEU A 279 -4.97 0.12 14.30
N SER A 280 -3.94 0.96 14.26
CA SER A 280 -3.98 2.22 14.97
C SER A 280 -5.10 3.11 14.39
N ARG A 281 -5.54 4.12 15.14
CA ARG A 281 -6.48 5.11 14.62
C ARG A 281 -5.91 5.83 13.40
N GLU A 282 -4.64 6.12 13.42
CA GLU A 282 -3.89 6.79 12.36
C GLU A 282 -3.85 5.91 11.09
N ALA A 283 -3.54 4.62 11.21
CA ALA A 283 -3.57 3.69 10.08
C ALA A 283 -4.98 3.55 9.48
N SER A 284 -6.02 3.54 10.32
CA SER A 284 -7.41 3.51 9.85
C SER A 284 -7.79 4.78 9.09
N LEU A 285 -7.32 5.94 9.53
CA LEU A 285 -7.54 7.23 8.87
C LEU A 285 -6.97 7.24 7.44
N LEU A 286 -5.85 6.54 7.18
CA LEU A 286 -5.25 6.47 5.84
C LEU A 286 -6.22 5.92 4.80
N SER A 287 -7.08 4.96 5.15
CA SER A 287 -8.11 4.43 4.24
C SER A 287 -9.12 5.52 3.82
N ALA A 288 -9.54 6.34 4.77
CA ALA A 288 -10.45 7.46 4.49
C ALA A 288 -9.76 8.56 3.65
N GLN A 289 -8.51 8.89 3.96
CA GLN A 289 -7.71 9.86 3.21
C GLN A 289 -7.53 9.43 1.76
N LEU A 290 -7.16 8.16 1.53
CA LEU A 290 -6.98 7.62 0.19
C LEU A 290 -8.30 7.60 -0.59
N LEU A 291 -9.42 7.20 0.04
CA LEU A 291 -10.72 7.23 -0.61
C LEU A 291 -11.12 8.66 -0.99
N VAL A 292 -10.98 9.63 -0.09
CA VAL A 292 -11.26 11.04 -0.37
C VAL A 292 -10.40 11.54 -1.52
N LYS A 293 -9.10 11.25 -1.53
CA LYS A 293 -8.20 11.63 -2.63
C LYS A 293 -8.64 10.99 -3.95
N THR A 294 -9.01 9.71 -3.95
CA THR A 294 -9.48 8.98 -5.15
C THR A 294 -10.75 9.60 -5.76
N ILE A 295 -11.70 10.05 -4.93
CA ILE A 295 -12.99 10.59 -5.42
C ILE A 295 -13.00 12.11 -5.62
N SER A 296 -11.96 12.81 -5.15
CA SER A 296 -11.93 14.27 -5.18
C SER A 296 -11.12 14.85 -6.34
N ASP A 297 -9.99 14.23 -6.68
CA ASP A 297 -9.02 14.82 -7.59
C ASP A 297 -8.08 13.75 -8.18
N ASP A 298 -7.83 13.81 -9.49
CA ASP A 298 -6.89 12.96 -10.23
C ASP A 298 -5.46 13.52 -10.29
N SER A 299 -5.21 14.68 -9.69
CA SER A 299 -3.88 15.27 -9.59
C SER A 299 -2.94 14.39 -8.75
N PRO A 300 -1.68 14.17 -9.16
CA PRO A 300 -0.69 13.48 -8.36
C PRO A 300 -0.27 14.27 -7.11
N VAL A 301 -0.52 15.57 -7.08
CA VAL A 301 -0.13 16.45 -5.96
C VAL A 301 -1.05 16.20 -4.76
N CYS A 302 -0.45 15.96 -3.59
CA CYS A 302 -1.17 15.71 -2.35
C CYS A 302 -0.44 16.35 -1.16
N ASN A 303 -1.21 16.94 -0.27
CA ASN A 303 -0.72 17.49 1.00
C ASN A 303 -1.78 17.35 2.11
N GLY A 304 -1.44 17.72 3.33
CA GLY A 304 -2.33 17.64 4.49
C GLY A 304 -3.62 18.43 4.35
N GLY A 305 -3.62 19.50 3.55
CA GLY A 305 -4.80 20.30 3.26
C GLY A 305 -5.92 19.51 2.61
N ASN A 306 -5.61 18.57 1.71
CA ASN A 306 -6.61 17.69 1.09
C ASN A 306 -7.44 16.93 2.12
N PHE A 307 -6.92 16.72 3.32
CA PHE A 307 -7.53 15.88 4.36
C PHE A 307 -8.21 16.67 5.49
N ARG A 308 -8.09 18.01 5.53
CA ARG A 308 -8.76 18.87 6.53
C ARG A 308 -10.29 18.71 6.54
N PRO A 309 -10.98 18.47 5.42
CA PRO A 309 -12.43 18.23 5.44
C PRO A 309 -12.85 16.87 6.01
N ILE A 310 -11.92 15.96 6.31
CA ILE A 310 -12.24 14.64 6.84
C ILE A 310 -12.48 14.74 8.36
N GLU A 311 -13.63 14.24 8.80
CA GLU A 311 -13.90 13.95 10.20
C GLU A 311 -13.90 12.44 10.40
N PHE A 312 -13.11 11.94 11.37
CA PHE A 312 -12.88 10.51 11.54
C PHE A 312 -13.18 10.07 12.96
N ILE A 313 -14.19 9.22 13.12
CA ILE A 313 -14.74 8.79 14.39
C ILE A 313 -14.44 7.30 14.57
N THR A 314 -13.77 6.96 15.68
CA THR A 314 -13.44 5.58 16.07
C THR A 314 -13.77 5.35 17.55
N LYS A 315 -13.71 4.10 17.97
CA LYS A 315 -13.81 3.71 19.37
C LYS A 315 -12.56 2.94 19.78
N LYS A 316 -11.87 3.43 20.81
CA LYS A 316 -10.67 2.78 21.36
C LYS A 316 -10.94 1.34 21.78
N GLY A 317 -10.03 0.42 21.45
CA GLY A 317 -10.14 -1.01 21.74
C GLY A 317 -10.89 -1.79 20.66
N THR A 318 -11.22 -1.18 19.52
CA THR A 318 -11.77 -1.88 18.35
C THR A 318 -10.66 -2.16 17.32
N VAL A 319 -10.95 -2.99 16.32
CA VAL A 319 -10.03 -3.34 15.23
C VAL A 319 -9.48 -2.10 14.49
N PHE A 320 -10.23 -1.00 14.43
CA PHE A 320 -9.85 0.24 13.75
C PHE A 320 -9.31 1.34 14.68
N ASP A 321 -9.15 1.06 15.95
CA ASP A 321 -8.50 1.92 16.95
C ASP A 321 -8.01 1.05 18.11
N ALA A 322 -6.99 0.26 17.83
CA ALA A 322 -6.48 -0.73 18.76
C ALA A 322 -5.91 -0.10 20.05
N ALA A 323 -6.07 -0.82 21.15
CA ALA A 323 -5.43 -0.49 22.41
C ALA A 323 -4.28 -1.45 22.72
N PRO A 324 -3.18 -1.00 23.33
CA PRO A 324 -2.13 -1.90 23.79
C PRO A 324 -2.70 -3.00 24.71
N PRO A 325 -2.22 -4.24 24.62
CA PRO A 325 -1.09 -4.72 23.81
C PRO A 325 -1.51 -5.37 22.48
N SER A 326 -2.63 -5.00 21.87
CA SER A 326 -3.13 -5.63 20.64
C SER A 326 -2.05 -5.68 19.55
N PRO A 327 -1.86 -6.83 18.86
CA PRO A 327 -0.89 -6.97 17.79
C PRO A 327 -1.38 -6.26 16.51
N GLN A 328 -0.45 -5.78 15.67
CA GLN A 328 -0.75 -5.05 14.44
C GLN A 328 0.10 -5.52 13.24
N GLY A 329 0.77 -6.68 13.33
CA GLY A 329 1.69 -7.17 12.31
C GLY A 329 1.08 -7.40 10.93
N TYR A 330 -0.25 -7.61 10.88
CA TYR A 330 -1.01 -7.77 9.64
C TYR A 330 -1.98 -6.59 9.37
N TYR A 331 -1.65 -5.40 9.87
CA TYR A 331 -2.42 -4.18 9.66
C TYR A 331 -2.73 -3.94 8.16
N TYR A 332 -1.77 -4.23 7.28
CA TYR A 332 -1.86 -3.96 5.85
C TYR A 332 -3.01 -4.74 5.16
N GLU A 333 -3.35 -5.93 5.63
CA GLU A 333 -4.53 -6.64 5.14
C GLU A 333 -5.83 -5.95 5.58
N THR A 334 -5.87 -5.50 6.82
CA THR A 334 -7.08 -4.86 7.39
C THR A 334 -7.28 -3.44 6.84
N VAL A 335 -6.22 -2.69 6.56
CA VAL A 335 -6.35 -1.36 5.94
C VAL A 335 -6.91 -1.44 4.52
N VAL A 336 -6.53 -2.49 3.74
CA VAL A 336 -7.11 -2.75 2.42
C VAL A 336 -8.58 -3.14 2.54
N GLN A 337 -8.94 -3.97 3.53
CA GLN A 337 -10.34 -4.34 3.78
C GLN A 337 -11.17 -3.14 4.24
N LEU A 338 -10.62 -2.26 5.08
CA LEU A 338 -11.29 -1.03 5.47
C LEU A 338 -11.52 -0.12 4.26
N TYR A 339 -10.53 0.06 3.40
CA TYR A 339 -10.69 0.83 2.18
C TYR A 339 -11.78 0.23 1.27
N ASP A 340 -11.78 -1.07 1.06
CA ASP A 340 -12.80 -1.76 0.27
C ASP A 340 -14.20 -1.66 0.89
N LEU A 341 -14.31 -1.70 2.22
CA LEU A 341 -15.55 -1.47 2.96
C LEU A 341 -16.11 -0.06 2.72
N LEU A 342 -15.24 0.97 2.85
CA LEU A 342 -15.59 2.37 2.62
C LEU A 342 -15.98 2.60 1.16
N TRP A 343 -15.21 2.03 0.23
CA TRP A 343 -15.47 2.09 -1.20
C TRP A 343 -16.81 1.45 -1.55
N ARG A 344 -17.07 0.22 -1.08
CA ARG A 344 -18.31 -0.50 -1.32
C ARG A 344 -19.52 0.22 -0.74
N CYS A 345 -19.35 0.91 0.39
CA CYS A 345 -20.39 1.75 0.99
C CYS A 345 -20.87 2.82 0.01
N LEU A 346 -19.96 3.43 -0.76
CA LEU A 346 -20.27 4.50 -1.71
C LEU A 346 -20.55 4.02 -3.14
N ALA A 347 -19.98 2.90 -3.58
CA ALA A 347 -20.00 2.46 -4.97
C ALA A 347 -21.42 2.30 -5.53
N LYS A 348 -22.37 1.82 -4.73
CA LYS A 348 -23.79 1.69 -5.12
C LYS A 348 -24.46 3.04 -5.39
N HIS A 349 -23.97 4.11 -4.79
CA HIS A 349 -24.49 5.48 -4.91
C HIS A 349 -23.71 6.30 -5.93
N MET A 350 -22.53 5.83 -6.32
CA MET A 350 -21.61 6.47 -7.26
C MET A 350 -21.11 5.47 -8.32
N PRO A 351 -21.98 4.68 -8.99
CA PRO A 351 -21.54 3.59 -9.86
C PRO A 351 -20.79 4.07 -11.12
N THR A 352 -20.91 5.33 -11.47
CA THR A 352 -20.16 5.92 -12.59
C THR A 352 -18.79 6.45 -12.22
N LEU A 353 -18.52 6.60 -10.91
CA LEU A 353 -17.25 7.13 -10.38
C LEU A 353 -16.37 6.01 -9.82
N LEU A 354 -16.98 5.03 -9.16
CA LEU A 354 -16.26 3.95 -8.46
C LEU A 354 -16.41 2.62 -9.20
N PRO A 355 -15.32 1.87 -9.41
CA PRO A 355 -15.36 0.53 -10.00
C PRO A 355 -15.94 -0.53 -9.05
N ALA A 356 -16.12 -1.73 -9.56
CA ALA A 356 -16.40 -2.94 -8.77
C ALA A 356 -15.19 -3.31 -7.88
N GLY A 357 -15.36 -4.30 -7.00
CA GLY A 357 -14.34 -4.70 -6.04
C GLY A 357 -13.06 -5.23 -6.70
N HIS A 358 -11.92 -4.85 -6.16
CA HIS A 358 -10.62 -5.41 -6.52
C HIS A 358 -10.33 -6.67 -5.67
N TYR A 359 -9.21 -7.37 -5.91
CA TYR A 359 -8.84 -8.60 -5.17
C TYR A 359 -8.69 -8.42 -3.63
N GLY A 360 -8.70 -7.20 -3.11
CA GLY A 360 -8.97 -6.85 -1.72
C GLY A 360 -8.06 -7.45 -0.66
N SER A 361 -6.80 -7.71 -1.01
CA SER A 361 -5.75 -8.21 -0.12
C SER A 361 -4.40 -7.80 -0.67
N MET A 362 -3.42 -7.50 0.16
CA MET A 362 -2.06 -7.29 -0.31
C MET A 362 -1.40 -8.61 -0.73
N CYS A 363 -1.95 -9.73 -0.27
CA CYS A 363 -1.41 -11.05 -0.52
C CYS A 363 0.08 -11.14 -0.21
N ALA A 364 0.54 -10.41 0.83
CA ALA A 364 1.94 -10.43 1.21
C ALA A 364 2.34 -11.81 1.69
N THR A 365 3.46 -12.29 1.14
CA THR A 365 3.98 -13.63 1.38
C THR A 365 5.38 -13.55 1.94
N VAL A 366 5.62 -14.24 3.05
CA VAL A 366 6.92 -14.34 3.70
C VAL A 366 7.46 -15.75 3.57
N VAL A 367 8.67 -15.90 3.03
CA VAL A 367 9.40 -17.17 2.98
C VAL A 367 10.78 -16.96 3.58
N GLY A 368 11.03 -17.55 4.75
CA GLY A 368 12.31 -17.43 5.46
C GLY A 368 13.02 -18.77 5.57
N GLY A 369 14.33 -18.78 5.37
CA GLY A 369 15.15 -19.99 5.44
C GLY A 369 16.65 -19.74 5.41
N ILE A 370 17.42 -20.81 5.15
CA ILE A 370 18.87 -20.76 4.93
C ILE A 370 19.13 -20.92 3.45
N HIS A 371 19.86 -19.98 2.86
CA HIS A 371 20.21 -20.02 1.42
C HIS A 371 21.13 -21.23 1.16
N PRO A 372 20.78 -22.10 0.18
CA PRO A 372 21.48 -23.38 -0.02
C PRO A 372 22.94 -23.21 -0.44
N ASP A 373 23.27 -22.16 -1.17
CA ASP A 373 24.62 -21.95 -1.73
C ASP A 373 25.52 -21.11 -0.79
N THR A 374 24.94 -20.23 0.02
CA THR A 374 25.73 -19.27 0.86
C THR A 374 25.70 -19.58 2.35
N GLY A 375 24.73 -20.41 2.81
CA GLY A 375 24.51 -20.69 4.23
C GLY A 375 23.97 -19.50 5.04
N ARG A 376 23.61 -18.39 4.40
CA ARG A 376 23.06 -17.19 5.05
C ARG A 376 21.55 -17.30 5.23
N VAL A 377 21.05 -16.68 6.31
CA VAL A 377 19.61 -16.48 6.48
C VAL A 377 19.10 -15.57 5.37
N TYR A 378 17.95 -15.93 4.79
CA TYR A 378 17.19 -15.07 3.88
C TYR A 378 15.75 -14.96 4.33
N THR A 379 15.10 -13.88 3.92
CA THR A 379 13.66 -13.69 4.07
C THR A 379 13.14 -12.94 2.84
N ILE A 380 12.22 -13.59 2.12
CA ILE A 380 11.39 -12.94 1.10
C ILE A 380 10.24 -12.29 1.86
N VAL A 381 9.96 -11.05 1.56
CA VAL A 381 8.72 -10.35 1.93
C VAL A 381 8.23 -9.67 0.68
N GLU A 382 7.12 -10.13 0.13
CA GLU A 382 6.66 -9.65 -1.17
C GLU A 382 5.14 -9.58 -1.24
N PRO A 383 4.55 -8.38 -1.50
CA PRO A 383 3.15 -8.23 -1.85
C PRO A 383 2.90 -8.78 -3.25
N GLN A 384 1.66 -9.17 -3.57
CA GLN A 384 1.32 -9.77 -4.85
C GLN A 384 0.37 -8.91 -5.67
N LEU A 385 0.53 -9.00 -6.99
CA LEU A 385 -0.33 -8.37 -7.99
C LEU A 385 -1.70 -9.06 -8.02
N GLY A 386 -2.78 -8.32 -8.26
CA GLY A 386 -4.12 -8.88 -8.34
C GLY A 386 -5.02 -8.21 -9.37
N GLY A 387 -6.26 -8.67 -9.48
CA GLY A 387 -7.24 -8.15 -10.42
C GLY A 387 -8.04 -6.98 -9.84
N TRP A 388 -8.18 -5.89 -10.62
CA TRP A 388 -9.03 -4.76 -10.27
C TRP A 388 -10.44 -4.93 -10.83
N GLY A 389 -11.42 -4.31 -10.20
CA GLY A 389 -12.81 -4.35 -10.67
C GLY A 389 -13.03 -3.64 -12.00
N GLY A 390 -14.00 -4.13 -12.79
CA GLY A 390 -14.50 -3.41 -13.94
C GLY A 390 -15.20 -2.11 -13.53
N TYR A 391 -15.24 -1.12 -14.41
CA TYR A 391 -15.83 0.18 -14.14
C TYR A 391 -16.65 0.69 -15.34
N LYS A 392 -17.43 1.74 -15.13
CA LYS A 392 -18.22 2.35 -16.21
C LYS A 392 -17.32 2.87 -17.32
N GLY A 393 -17.27 2.13 -18.44
CA GLY A 393 -16.50 2.49 -19.63
C GLY A 393 -15.22 1.69 -19.84
N GLY A 394 -14.82 0.77 -18.92
CA GLY A 394 -13.62 -0.02 -19.09
C GLY A 394 -13.54 -1.31 -18.30
N ASP A 395 -12.76 -2.24 -18.81
CA ASP A 395 -12.39 -3.47 -18.11
C ASP A 395 -11.43 -3.14 -16.97
N GLY A 396 -11.47 -3.94 -15.90
CA GLY A 396 -10.53 -3.85 -14.80
C GLY A 396 -9.10 -4.17 -15.22
N ALA A 397 -8.14 -3.51 -14.58
CA ALA A 397 -6.72 -3.75 -14.81
C ALA A 397 -6.29 -5.13 -14.28
N SER A 398 -5.45 -5.83 -15.03
CA SER A 398 -4.94 -7.17 -14.67
C SER A 398 -3.56 -7.07 -14.04
N ALA A 399 -3.31 -7.88 -13.01
CA ALA A 399 -2.02 -8.02 -12.36
C ALA A 399 -1.41 -6.67 -11.95
N ILE A 400 -2.15 -5.90 -11.16
CA ILE A 400 -1.73 -4.62 -10.58
C ILE A 400 -1.86 -4.70 -9.05
N PHE A 401 -0.98 -4.01 -8.35
CA PHE A 401 -1.03 -3.89 -6.89
C PHE A 401 -2.29 -3.16 -6.40
N THR A 402 -2.57 -3.25 -5.11
CA THR A 402 -3.63 -2.46 -4.46
C THR A 402 -3.30 -0.97 -4.52
N CYS A 403 -4.31 -0.12 -4.34
CA CYS A 403 -4.14 1.34 -4.30
C CYS A 403 -3.17 1.84 -3.22
N PHE A 404 -2.88 1.03 -2.22
CA PHE A 404 -1.96 1.38 -1.14
C PHE A 404 -0.48 1.21 -1.49
N HIS A 405 -0.15 0.46 -2.54
CA HIS A 405 1.25 0.19 -2.90
C HIS A 405 1.91 1.27 -3.78
N GLY A 406 1.13 2.10 -4.47
CA GLY A 406 1.67 3.15 -5.32
C GLY A 406 2.66 2.64 -6.38
N LEU A 407 3.93 3.01 -6.24
CA LEU A 407 5.01 2.67 -7.17
C LEU A 407 5.75 1.36 -6.84
N THR A 408 5.16 0.47 -6.06
CA THR A 408 5.76 -0.83 -5.71
C THR A 408 5.90 -1.74 -6.94
N TYR A 409 6.94 -2.57 -6.94
CA TYR A 409 7.19 -3.61 -7.95
C TYR A 409 7.29 -4.99 -7.31
N ASN A 410 7.10 -6.05 -8.08
CA ASN A 410 7.59 -7.37 -7.67
C ASN A 410 9.10 -7.43 -7.80
N CYS A 411 9.75 -8.15 -6.90
CA CYS A 411 11.17 -8.45 -7.04
C CYS A 411 11.40 -9.27 -8.33
N PRO A 412 12.37 -8.89 -9.20
CA PRO A 412 12.68 -9.66 -10.37
C PRO A 412 13.02 -11.13 -10.05
N ALA A 413 12.58 -12.06 -10.89
CA ALA A 413 12.78 -13.49 -10.66
C ALA A 413 14.27 -13.82 -10.43
N GLU A 414 15.16 -13.22 -11.22
CA GLU A 414 16.61 -13.42 -11.15
C GLU A 414 17.20 -12.96 -9.80
N ILE A 415 16.70 -11.85 -9.26
CA ILE A 415 17.12 -11.34 -7.94
C ILE A 415 16.57 -12.26 -6.84
N ASN A 416 15.31 -12.67 -6.93
CA ASN A 416 14.71 -13.62 -6.00
C ASN A 416 15.48 -14.94 -5.96
N GLU A 417 15.84 -15.50 -7.12
CA GLU A 417 16.60 -16.75 -7.22
C GLU A 417 18.05 -16.61 -6.73
N ALA A 418 18.68 -15.46 -6.96
CA ALA A 418 20.07 -15.21 -6.55
C ALA A 418 20.21 -14.91 -5.05
N ARG A 419 19.18 -14.32 -4.43
CA ARG A 419 19.22 -13.86 -3.03
C ARG A 419 18.54 -14.82 -2.06
N ASN A 420 17.63 -15.66 -2.56
CA ASN A 420 16.76 -16.49 -1.76
C ASN A 420 16.85 -17.96 -2.16
N GLY A 421 16.42 -18.86 -1.31
CA GLY A 421 16.48 -20.30 -1.53
C GLY A 421 15.33 -20.85 -2.37
N ILE A 422 14.92 -20.16 -3.43
CA ILE A 422 13.80 -20.53 -4.31
C ILE A 422 14.16 -20.51 -5.79
N PHE A 423 13.33 -21.16 -6.63
CA PHE A 423 13.17 -20.88 -8.05
C PHE A 423 11.81 -20.29 -8.33
N VAL A 424 11.72 -19.35 -9.26
CA VAL A 424 10.46 -18.79 -9.78
C VAL A 424 10.07 -19.61 -11.03
N GLU A 425 9.25 -20.65 -10.83
CA GLU A 425 8.88 -21.57 -11.93
C GLU A 425 7.94 -20.93 -12.95
N SER A 426 7.02 -20.07 -12.50
CA SER A 426 6.09 -19.38 -13.41
C SER A 426 5.49 -18.13 -12.78
N ILE A 427 5.21 -17.15 -13.64
CA ILE A 427 4.39 -15.97 -13.36
C ILE A 427 3.35 -15.88 -14.48
N MET A 428 2.07 -16.06 -14.17
CA MET A 428 0.97 -16.10 -15.13
C MET A 428 -0.23 -15.30 -14.62
N LEU A 429 -1.12 -14.89 -15.52
CA LEU A 429 -2.42 -14.37 -15.14
C LEU A 429 -3.31 -15.49 -14.58
N ASN A 430 -4.13 -15.17 -13.61
CA ASN A 430 -5.12 -16.10 -13.05
C ASN A 430 -6.22 -16.38 -14.09
N ASP A 431 -6.31 -17.62 -14.57
CA ASP A 431 -7.25 -18.09 -15.58
C ASP A 431 -8.56 -18.66 -15.01
N ASP A 432 -8.73 -18.63 -13.67
CA ASP A 432 -9.97 -19.06 -13.03
C ASP A 432 -11.16 -18.22 -13.53
N PRO A 433 -12.34 -18.82 -13.78
CA PRO A 433 -13.51 -18.11 -14.25
C PRO A 433 -14.11 -17.22 -13.15
N GLY A 434 -14.40 -15.95 -13.47
CA GLY A 434 -14.98 -14.98 -12.56
C GLY A 434 -14.73 -13.53 -13.02
N GLY A 435 -15.52 -12.61 -12.49
CA GLY A 435 -15.42 -11.19 -12.82
C GLY A 435 -16.03 -10.80 -14.17
N GLU A 436 -16.89 -11.63 -14.77
CA GLU A 436 -17.52 -11.30 -16.03
C GLU A 436 -18.56 -10.17 -15.87
N GLY A 437 -18.67 -9.32 -16.88
CA GLY A 437 -19.60 -8.17 -16.92
C GLY A 437 -19.67 -7.58 -18.32
N GLU A 438 -20.43 -6.51 -18.48
CA GLU A 438 -20.32 -5.61 -19.64
C GLU A 438 -18.87 -5.15 -19.75
N PHE A 439 -18.29 -4.75 -18.61
CA PHE A 439 -16.88 -4.54 -18.39
C PHE A 439 -16.39 -5.60 -17.40
N ARG A 440 -15.47 -6.45 -17.83
CA ARG A 440 -14.95 -7.52 -16.98
C ARG A 440 -14.00 -6.98 -15.91
N GLY A 441 -13.89 -7.69 -14.79
CA GLY A 441 -12.78 -7.52 -13.86
C GLY A 441 -11.43 -7.90 -14.50
N GLY A 442 -10.38 -7.29 -14.01
CA GLY A 442 -9.01 -7.64 -14.36
C GLY A 442 -8.62 -9.01 -13.80
N ARG A 443 -7.64 -9.65 -14.40
CA ARG A 443 -7.11 -10.93 -13.94
C ARG A 443 -6.11 -10.73 -12.80
N GLY A 444 -6.18 -11.59 -11.78
CA GLY A 444 -5.14 -11.76 -10.79
C GLY A 444 -3.91 -12.46 -11.37
N ALA A 445 -3.03 -12.91 -10.50
CA ALA A 445 -1.81 -13.62 -10.85
C ALA A 445 -1.79 -15.04 -10.26
N LYS A 446 -1.07 -15.94 -10.91
CA LYS A 446 -0.63 -17.25 -10.42
C LYS A 446 0.88 -17.29 -10.47
N ILE A 447 1.54 -17.22 -9.31
CA ILE A 447 3.00 -17.23 -9.19
C ILE A 447 3.40 -18.52 -8.49
N THR A 448 4.31 -19.29 -9.08
CA THR A 448 4.77 -20.55 -8.51
C THR A 448 6.25 -20.47 -8.16
N TYR A 449 6.56 -20.61 -6.89
CA TYR A 449 7.92 -20.78 -6.37
C TYR A 449 8.16 -22.27 -6.09
N ARG A 450 9.38 -22.76 -6.39
CA ARG A 450 9.86 -24.08 -5.96
C ARG A 450 11.00 -23.88 -4.97
N LEU A 451 10.93 -24.54 -3.81
CA LEU A 451 11.96 -24.43 -2.79
C LEU A 451 13.24 -25.15 -3.19
N ARG A 452 14.37 -24.42 -3.15
CA ARG A 452 15.75 -24.93 -3.32
C ARG A 452 16.42 -25.23 -1.98
N ALA A 453 16.08 -24.47 -0.94
CA ALA A 453 16.59 -24.67 0.41
C ALA A 453 16.16 -26.03 0.94
N HIS A 454 16.90 -26.56 1.94
CA HIS A 454 16.54 -27.83 2.60
C HIS A 454 15.17 -27.71 3.26
N ASP A 455 14.97 -26.63 4.03
CA ASP A 455 13.72 -26.24 4.65
C ASP A 455 13.54 -24.72 4.59
N ALA A 456 12.30 -24.28 4.57
CA ALA A 456 11.92 -22.88 4.77
C ALA A 456 10.62 -22.78 5.56
N PHE A 457 10.31 -21.59 6.04
CA PHE A 457 9.09 -21.27 6.76
C PHE A 457 8.25 -20.30 5.96
N LEU A 458 7.01 -20.69 5.66
CA LEU A 458 6.05 -19.92 4.91
C LEU A 458 5.04 -19.26 5.86
N THR A 459 4.89 -17.95 5.77
CA THR A 459 3.91 -17.18 6.53
C THR A 459 3.15 -16.24 5.60
N PHE A 460 1.83 -16.24 5.68
CA PHE A 460 0.96 -15.36 4.91
C PHE A 460 -0.44 -15.30 5.49
N CYS A 461 -1.20 -14.26 5.13
CA CYS A 461 -2.63 -14.16 5.40
C CYS A 461 -3.29 -13.49 4.20
N PHE A 462 -3.92 -14.27 3.32
CA PHE A 462 -4.66 -13.77 2.18
C PHE A 462 -6.13 -13.56 2.56
N ARG A 463 -6.60 -12.35 2.38
CA ARG A 463 -8.01 -11.99 2.57
C ARG A 463 -8.77 -12.13 1.25
N ARG A 464 -10.08 -11.95 1.29
CA ARG A 464 -10.98 -12.26 0.15
C ARG A 464 -10.84 -13.72 -0.32
N SER A 465 -10.57 -14.62 0.61
CA SER A 465 -10.45 -16.06 0.36
C SER A 465 -11.80 -16.80 0.40
N LYS A 466 -12.73 -16.35 1.25
CA LYS A 466 -14.12 -16.87 1.33
C LYS A 466 -15.09 -15.97 0.55
N PHE A 467 -14.93 -14.67 0.67
CA PHE A 467 -15.79 -13.67 0.04
C PHE A 467 -15.03 -13.04 -1.13
N ALA A 468 -15.21 -13.59 -2.33
CA ALA A 468 -14.56 -13.08 -3.54
C ALA A 468 -14.87 -11.59 -3.80
N PRO A 469 -14.05 -10.88 -4.60
CA PRO A 469 -14.29 -9.50 -4.99
C PRO A 469 -15.72 -9.27 -5.51
N TRP A 470 -16.38 -8.28 -4.94
CA TRP A 470 -17.78 -7.97 -5.25
C TRP A 470 -17.96 -7.31 -6.64
N SER A 471 -19.10 -7.55 -7.26
CA SER A 471 -19.49 -6.98 -8.55
C SER A 471 -20.39 -5.76 -8.40
N LEU A 472 -20.56 -4.99 -9.49
CA LEU A 472 -21.39 -3.81 -9.54
C LEU A 472 -22.31 -3.84 -10.77
N GLU A 473 -23.51 -3.21 -10.68
CA GLU A 473 -24.48 -3.03 -11.80
C GLU A 473 -24.86 -4.33 -12.54
N GLY A 474 -24.86 -5.47 -11.85
CA GLY A 474 -25.25 -6.77 -12.44
C GLY A 474 -24.11 -7.56 -13.07
N GLY A 475 -22.86 -7.18 -12.83
CA GLY A 475 -21.70 -8.00 -13.13
C GLY A 475 -21.60 -9.24 -12.23
N LEU A 476 -20.64 -10.13 -12.50
CA LEU A 476 -20.38 -11.31 -11.68
C LEU A 476 -19.20 -11.07 -10.75
N GLN A 477 -19.20 -11.77 -9.61
CA GLN A 477 -18.12 -11.70 -8.63
C GLN A 477 -16.78 -12.16 -9.26
N GLY A 478 -15.68 -11.62 -8.73
CA GLY A 478 -14.33 -12.07 -9.04
C GLY A 478 -14.02 -13.47 -8.51
N THR A 479 -12.75 -13.79 -8.34
CA THR A 479 -12.29 -15.06 -7.77
C THR A 479 -11.55 -14.85 -6.44
N PRO A 480 -11.55 -15.84 -5.53
CA PRO A 480 -10.88 -15.71 -4.25
C PRO A 480 -9.34 -15.71 -4.37
N ASN A 481 -8.68 -15.19 -3.31
CA ASN A 481 -7.25 -15.32 -3.11
C ASN A 481 -6.93 -16.58 -2.30
N TYR A 482 -5.86 -17.31 -2.62
CA TYR A 482 -5.39 -18.46 -1.83
C TYR A 482 -3.94 -18.81 -2.15
N VAL A 483 -3.33 -19.63 -1.30
CA VAL A 483 -2.02 -20.23 -1.55
C VAL A 483 -2.18 -21.73 -1.62
N GLU A 484 -1.62 -22.36 -2.63
CA GLU A 484 -1.54 -23.80 -2.77
C GLU A 484 -0.10 -24.25 -2.48
N VAL A 485 0.05 -25.09 -1.45
CA VAL A 485 1.31 -25.76 -1.13
C VAL A 485 1.25 -27.14 -1.75
N ILE A 486 2.18 -27.43 -2.66
CA ILE A 486 2.24 -28.66 -3.43
C ILE A 486 3.53 -29.39 -3.05
N ALA A 487 3.41 -30.52 -2.36
CA ALA A 487 4.55 -31.35 -2.02
C ALA A 487 5.20 -32.00 -3.26
N GLU A 488 6.43 -32.46 -3.13
CA GLU A 488 7.18 -33.08 -4.23
C GLU A 488 6.47 -34.35 -4.78
N ASP A 489 5.72 -35.08 -3.94
CA ASP A 489 4.91 -36.24 -4.33
C ASP A 489 3.61 -35.88 -5.09
N GLY A 490 3.33 -34.58 -5.27
CA GLY A 490 2.15 -34.06 -5.95
C GLY A 490 0.92 -33.89 -5.06
N THR A 491 0.98 -34.20 -3.77
CA THR A 491 -0.11 -33.86 -2.84
C THR A 491 -0.19 -32.36 -2.67
N SER A 492 -1.40 -31.80 -2.60
CA SER A 492 -1.58 -30.35 -2.49
C SER A 492 -2.59 -29.97 -1.38
N GLU A 493 -2.37 -28.80 -0.81
CA GLU A 493 -3.21 -28.18 0.21
C GLU A 493 -3.43 -26.73 -0.12
N ALA A 494 -4.70 -26.29 -0.20
CA ALA A 494 -5.06 -24.88 -0.41
C ALA A 494 -5.34 -24.20 0.93
N LEU A 495 -4.70 -23.07 1.17
CA LEU A 495 -4.71 -22.31 2.43
C LEU A 495 -4.97 -20.82 2.16
N SER A 496 -5.61 -20.16 3.12
CA SER A 496 -5.73 -18.68 3.14
C SER A 496 -4.83 -18.02 4.17
N ILE A 497 -4.34 -18.80 5.13
CA ILE A 497 -3.47 -18.34 6.22
C ILE A 497 -2.49 -19.43 6.63
N ALA A 498 -1.26 -19.05 6.90
CA ALA A 498 -0.26 -19.90 7.53
C ALA A 498 0.65 -19.07 8.44
N SER A 499 1.14 -19.68 9.54
CA SER A 499 2.14 -19.10 10.44
C SER A 499 3.32 -20.03 10.54
N ALA A 500 4.46 -19.65 9.99
CA ALA A 500 5.69 -20.43 9.99
C ALA A 500 5.48 -21.90 9.53
N LYS A 501 4.62 -22.12 8.51
CA LYS A 501 4.41 -23.46 7.94
C LYS A 501 5.72 -23.94 7.31
N ARG A 502 6.20 -25.11 7.78
CA ARG A 502 7.42 -25.70 7.22
C ARG A 502 7.19 -26.21 5.81
N ILE A 503 8.08 -25.85 4.91
CA ILE A 503 8.13 -26.24 3.50
C ILE A 503 9.47 -26.92 3.26
N HIS A 504 9.50 -28.01 2.49
CA HIS A 504 10.66 -28.84 2.25
C HIS A 504 11.23 -28.64 0.85
N HIS A 505 12.48 -29.07 0.66
CA HIS A 505 13.13 -29.06 -0.66
C HIS A 505 12.24 -29.71 -1.72
N GLY A 506 12.11 -29.06 -2.86
CA GLY A 506 11.30 -29.54 -3.99
C GLY A 506 9.82 -29.17 -3.94
N ASP A 507 9.28 -28.83 -2.74
CA ASP A 507 7.90 -28.35 -2.62
C ASP A 507 7.68 -27.06 -3.42
N ARG A 508 6.45 -26.88 -3.89
CA ARG A 508 6.00 -25.68 -4.60
C ARG A 508 5.04 -24.88 -3.77
N ILE A 509 5.19 -23.58 -3.84
CA ILE A 509 4.27 -22.60 -3.27
C ILE A 509 3.65 -21.86 -4.44
N ARG A 510 2.35 -22.09 -4.69
CA ARG A 510 1.59 -21.38 -5.71
C ARG A 510 0.73 -20.32 -5.08
N LEU A 511 1.06 -19.06 -5.31
CA LEU A 511 0.30 -17.90 -4.89
C LEU A 511 -0.76 -17.60 -5.94
N VAL A 512 -2.04 -17.57 -5.55
CA VAL A 512 -3.15 -17.28 -6.46
C VAL A 512 -3.87 -16.05 -5.94
N THR A 513 -3.82 -14.97 -6.71
CA THR A 513 -4.56 -13.75 -6.39
C THR A 513 -5.83 -13.65 -7.23
N GLY A 514 -6.87 -13.08 -6.64
CA GLY A 514 -8.19 -13.04 -7.22
C GLY A 514 -8.32 -12.14 -8.45
N ASN A 515 -9.24 -12.53 -9.33
CA ASN A 515 -9.75 -11.65 -10.38
C ASN A 515 -10.69 -10.63 -9.75
N GLY A 516 -10.70 -9.39 -10.27
CA GLY A 516 -11.61 -8.34 -9.82
C GLY A 516 -13.07 -8.64 -10.17
N GLY A 517 -14.01 -7.95 -9.53
CA GLY A 517 -15.44 -8.03 -9.84
C GLY A 517 -15.80 -7.41 -11.19
N GLY A 518 -16.81 -7.96 -11.86
CA GLY A 518 -17.37 -7.42 -13.09
C GLY A 518 -18.29 -6.23 -12.85
N TYR A 519 -18.39 -5.35 -13.84
CA TYR A 519 -19.31 -4.21 -13.85
C TYR A 519 -20.32 -4.35 -15.00
N GLY A 520 -21.60 -4.12 -14.72
CA GLY A 520 -22.68 -4.21 -15.71
C GLY A 520 -23.00 -5.66 -16.10
N HIS A 521 -24.23 -5.88 -16.57
CA HIS A 521 -24.67 -7.23 -16.92
C HIS A 521 -23.89 -7.80 -18.12
N PRO A 522 -23.39 -9.05 -18.07
CA PRO A 522 -22.56 -9.64 -19.13
C PRO A 522 -23.19 -9.62 -20.54
N SER A 523 -24.53 -9.73 -20.63
CA SER A 523 -25.25 -9.69 -21.92
C SER A 523 -25.07 -8.36 -22.69
N LYS A 524 -24.59 -7.31 -22.03
CA LYS A 524 -24.31 -6.01 -22.64
C LYS A 524 -22.90 -5.89 -23.22
N ARG A 525 -22.01 -6.88 -22.97
CA ARG A 525 -20.64 -6.86 -23.50
C ARG A 525 -20.66 -6.96 -25.02
N PRO A 526 -20.05 -6.00 -25.73
CA PRO A 526 -19.98 -6.04 -27.19
C PRO A 526 -19.37 -7.34 -27.69
N ARG A 527 -19.95 -7.91 -28.78
CA ARG A 527 -19.48 -9.18 -29.38
C ARG A 527 -18.01 -9.15 -29.74
N GLU A 528 -17.53 -8.02 -30.23
CA GLU A 528 -16.13 -7.81 -30.61
C GLU A 528 -15.19 -7.97 -29.40
N LYS A 529 -15.62 -7.49 -28.21
CA LYS A 529 -14.89 -7.63 -26.96
C LYS A 529 -14.88 -9.08 -26.46
N VAL A 530 -15.97 -9.82 -26.63
CA VAL A 530 -16.01 -11.26 -26.33
C VAL A 530 -15.06 -12.04 -27.25
N LEU A 531 -15.00 -11.70 -28.55
CA LEU A 531 -14.05 -12.29 -29.49
C LEU A 531 -12.60 -11.93 -29.17
N GLU A 532 -12.33 -10.71 -28.73
CA GLU A 532 -11.01 -10.28 -28.28
C GLU A 532 -10.57 -11.09 -27.03
N ASP A 533 -11.45 -11.24 -26.04
CA ASP A 533 -11.18 -12.03 -24.85
C ASP A 533 -10.90 -13.50 -25.16
N LEU A 534 -11.63 -14.09 -26.11
CA LEU A 534 -11.38 -15.45 -26.58
C LEU A 534 -10.01 -15.59 -27.26
N ARG A 535 -9.64 -14.63 -28.13
CA ARG A 535 -8.35 -14.64 -28.84
C ARG A 535 -7.17 -14.45 -27.88
N ASN A 536 -7.34 -13.65 -26.85
CA ASN A 536 -6.31 -13.34 -25.87
C ASN A 536 -6.26 -14.32 -24.68
N GLY A 537 -7.12 -15.36 -24.68
CA GLY A 537 -7.15 -16.35 -23.61
C GLY A 537 -7.75 -15.89 -22.28
N TYR A 538 -8.41 -14.72 -22.26
CA TYR A 538 -9.15 -14.26 -21.08
C TYR A 538 -10.45 -15.03 -20.86
N LEU A 539 -10.97 -15.71 -21.89
CA LEU A 539 -12.26 -16.38 -21.86
C LEU A 539 -12.17 -17.70 -22.62
N THR A 540 -12.74 -18.77 -22.07
CA THR A 540 -12.93 -20.02 -22.79
C THR A 540 -14.21 -19.96 -23.63
N LEU A 541 -14.26 -20.71 -24.74
CA LEU A 541 -15.46 -20.78 -25.57
C LEU A 541 -16.70 -21.26 -24.78
N LYS A 542 -16.51 -22.23 -23.88
CA LYS A 542 -17.56 -22.72 -23.00
C LYS A 542 -18.12 -21.56 -22.15
N ARG A 543 -17.25 -20.80 -21.51
CA ARG A 543 -17.66 -19.69 -20.66
C ARG A 543 -18.29 -18.54 -21.44
N ALA A 544 -17.80 -18.27 -22.67
CA ALA A 544 -18.40 -17.31 -23.58
C ALA A 544 -19.87 -17.67 -23.91
N ARG A 545 -20.16 -18.92 -24.16
CA ARG A 545 -21.53 -19.41 -24.40
C ARG A 545 -22.42 -19.29 -23.16
N GLU A 546 -21.92 -19.74 -22.01
CA GLU A 546 -22.69 -19.80 -20.75
C GLU A 546 -23.03 -18.41 -20.22
N VAL A 547 -22.09 -17.47 -20.26
CA VAL A 547 -22.22 -16.18 -19.58
C VAL A 547 -22.63 -15.05 -20.52
N TYR A 548 -22.03 -15.02 -21.71
CA TYR A 548 -22.27 -13.95 -22.68
C TYR A 548 -23.28 -14.30 -23.77
N GLY A 549 -23.79 -15.55 -23.78
CA GLY A 549 -24.70 -16.03 -24.84
C GLY A 549 -24.03 -16.06 -26.22
N PHE A 550 -22.70 -16.21 -26.24
CA PHE A 550 -21.93 -16.20 -27.49
C PHE A 550 -22.24 -17.43 -28.35
N ALA A 551 -22.76 -17.21 -29.55
CA ALA A 551 -22.95 -18.25 -30.57
C ALA A 551 -21.82 -18.18 -31.60
N GLU A 552 -21.19 -19.34 -31.90
CA GLU A 552 -20.33 -19.49 -33.06
C GLU A 552 -21.20 -19.49 -34.31
N GLY A 553 -20.98 -18.55 -35.19
CA GLY A 553 -21.65 -18.58 -36.51
C GLY A 553 -22.76 -17.55 -36.69
N SER A 554 -22.38 -16.46 -37.25
CA SER A 554 -22.80 -15.89 -38.52
C SER A 554 -21.65 -15.01 -38.96
N SER A 555 -20.77 -15.55 -39.81
CA SER A 555 -19.95 -14.71 -40.65
C SER A 555 -20.87 -13.68 -41.28
N ALA A 556 -20.70 -12.41 -40.96
CA ALA A 556 -21.18 -11.36 -41.82
C ALA A 556 -20.71 -11.77 -43.22
N SER A 557 -21.66 -12.05 -44.12
CA SER A 557 -21.42 -12.27 -45.53
C SER A 557 -20.45 -11.18 -45.99
N ARG A 558 -19.26 -11.57 -46.34
CA ARG A 558 -18.40 -10.75 -47.19
C ARG A 558 -19.26 -10.47 -48.42
N SER A 559 -19.78 -9.25 -48.55
CA SER A 559 -20.24 -8.76 -49.83
C SER A 559 -19.00 -8.84 -50.75
N ASP A 560 -19.04 -9.82 -51.68
CA ASP A 560 -18.18 -9.82 -52.82
C ASP A 560 -18.34 -8.49 -53.58
N SER A 561 -17.36 -7.64 -53.47
CA SER A 561 -17.08 -6.64 -54.48
C SER A 561 -15.77 -7.07 -55.19
N THR A 562 -15.92 -8.08 -56.05
CA THR A 562 -15.07 -8.24 -57.21
C THR A 562 -15.32 -7.07 -58.16
N SER A 563 -14.39 -6.16 -58.29
CA SER A 563 -14.12 -5.55 -59.60
C SER A 563 -12.83 -4.74 -59.56
N GLN A 564 -11.99 -5.10 -60.52
CA GLN A 564 -10.97 -4.32 -61.21
C GLN A 564 -9.60 -4.15 -60.56
N THR A 565 -8.79 -5.17 -60.74
CA THR A 565 -7.39 -5.03 -61.19
C THR A 565 -7.34 -4.36 -62.54
N GLU A 566 -6.60 -3.27 -62.68
CA GLU A 566 -5.69 -3.02 -63.80
C GLU A 566 -4.98 -1.66 -63.70
N HIS A 567 -3.66 -1.74 -63.96
CA HIS A 567 -2.73 -0.67 -64.33
C HIS A 567 -2.26 0.34 -63.30
N LEU A 568 -1.00 0.26 -62.86
CA LEU A 568 0.11 0.97 -63.55
C LEU A 568 1.44 0.62 -62.85
N ALA A 569 2.27 -0.04 -63.67
CA ALA A 569 3.72 -0.04 -63.51
C ALA A 569 4.25 1.31 -63.99
N LYS A 570 5.02 1.97 -63.13
CA LYS A 570 6.29 2.67 -63.48
C LYS A 570 7.01 3.05 -62.21
#